data_2392662f36ee7f0b614c73cb33cf7c6a
#
_entry.id   2392662f36ee7f0b614c73cb33cf7c6a
#
_cell.length_a   1.000
_cell.length_b   1.000
_cell.length_c   1.000
_cell.angle_alpha   90.00
_cell.angle_beta   90.00
_cell.angle_gamma   90.00
#
_symmetry.space_group_name_H-M   'P 1'
#
loop_
_entity.id
_entity.type
_entity.pdbx_description
1 polymer ?
#
loop_
_entity_poly.entity_id
_entity_poly.type
_entity_poly.pdbx_seq_one_letter_code
_entity_poly.pdbx_strand_id
1 'polypeptide(L)'
;MVYLRSRHKESVGLDEFLALGLIALAYGVAVLGHAYGFLAVFAAGLALQRVKEHEVGGGRAAAAPAGQQSKRSREERATDPEHASAYMMQAVRGFNEQLERIGEVGVVLVVGAMLAFITVSASAAWFVLILFVVVRPVSVWLGLLGAPISRDQRIMISWFGIRGIGSIYYLMYAINHGLPRPLAEQIIAITLTTVTVSIVMHGISVTPLMNLYARRKARRAGR
;
A
#
# COMPACT_ATOMS: atom_id res chain seq x y z
N MET A 1 -5.32 -2.04 -25.71
CA MET A 1 -4.00 -2.70 -25.45
C MET A 1 -4.07 -4.20 -25.58
N VAL A 2 -4.90 -4.94 -24.83
CA VAL A 2 -5.07 -6.40 -24.96
C VAL A 2 -5.39 -6.81 -26.41
N TYR A 3 -6.30 -6.09 -27.09
CA TYR A 3 -6.64 -6.32 -28.49
C TYR A 3 -5.46 -6.14 -29.45
N LEU A 4 -4.63 -5.12 -29.29
CA LEU A 4 -3.43 -4.89 -30.10
C LEU A 4 -2.37 -5.97 -29.87
N ARG A 5 -2.23 -6.42 -28.63
CA ARG A 5 -1.28 -7.44 -28.22
C ARG A 5 -1.59 -8.82 -28.81
N SER A 6 -2.87 -9.21 -28.80
CA SER A 6 -3.31 -10.48 -29.38
C SER A 6 -3.19 -10.50 -30.91
N ARG A 7 -3.29 -9.35 -31.57
CA ARG A 7 -3.28 -9.28 -33.03
C ARG A 7 -1.89 -9.06 -33.66
N HIS A 8 -0.98 -8.36 -32.98
CA HIS A 8 0.32 -7.95 -33.54
C HIS A 8 1.52 -8.59 -32.84
N LYS A 9 1.34 -9.38 -31.79
CA LYS A 9 2.41 -10.03 -31.01
C LYS A 9 3.55 -9.10 -30.56
N GLU A 10 3.30 -7.78 -30.54
CA GLU A 10 4.28 -6.75 -30.21
C GLU A 10 4.09 -6.23 -28.78
N SER A 11 5.17 -5.67 -28.21
CA SER A 11 5.21 -5.00 -26.89
C SER A 11 5.03 -5.87 -25.64
N VAL A 12 5.70 -7.01 -25.59
CA VAL A 12 5.92 -7.71 -24.32
C VAL A 12 7.02 -6.95 -23.56
N GLY A 13 6.69 -6.30 -22.45
CA GLY A 13 7.67 -5.60 -21.59
C GLY A 13 7.40 -4.11 -21.30
N LEU A 14 6.32 -3.53 -21.85
CA LEU A 14 5.93 -2.12 -21.58
C LEU A 14 4.75 -1.98 -20.60
N ASP A 15 4.33 -3.08 -19.97
CA ASP A 15 3.18 -3.10 -19.06
C ASP A 15 3.40 -2.22 -17.82
N GLU A 16 4.65 -2.15 -17.37
CA GLU A 16 5.08 -1.34 -16.23
C GLU A 16 4.92 0.16 -16.51
N PHE A 17 5.31 0.59 -17.72
CA PHE A 17 5.16 1.98 -18.15
C PHE A 17 3.68 2.35 -18.36
N LEU A 18 2.85 1.41 -18.78
CA LEU A 18 1.42 1.61 -18.91
C LEU A 18 0.78 1.84 -17.54
N ALA A 19 1.19 1.10 -16.52
CA ALA A 19 0.75 1.32 -15.14
C ALA A 19 1.14 2.71 -14.64
N LEU A 20 2.39 3.13 -14.85
CA LEU A 20 2.85 4.47 -14.50
C LEU A 20 2.07 5.55 -15.25
N GLY A 21 1.83 5.35 -16.54
CA GLY A 21 1.03 6.27 -17.37
C GLY A 21 -0.41 6.40 -16.84
N LEU A 22 -1.04 5.29 -16.45
CA LEU A 22 -2.38 5.31 -15.86
C LEU A 22 -2.42 6.04 -14.51
N ILE A 23 -1.43 5.79 -13.65
CA ILE A 23 -1.29 6.48 -12.36
C ILE A 23 -1.11 7.97 -12.59
N ALA A 24 -0.18 8.37 -13.49
CA ALA A 24 0.08 9.77 -13.79
C ALA A 24 -1.13 10.47 -14.41
N LEU A 25 -1.84 9.80 -15.30
CA LEU A 25 -3.07 10.32 -15.93
C LEU A 25 -4.18 10.50 -14.88
N ALA A 26 -4.46 9.48 -14.06
CA ALA A 26 -5.48 9.56 -13.03
C ALA A 26 -5.20 10.67 -12.02
N TYR A 27 -3.93 10.79 -11.59
CA TYR A 27 -3.48 11.85 -10.69
C TYR A 27 -3.61 13.22 -11.35
N GLY A 28 -3.07 13.40 -12.56
CA GLY A 28 -3.04 14.67 -13.27
C GLY A 28 -4.43 15.19 -13.59
N VAL A 29 -5.33 14.34 -14.11
CA VAL A 29 -6.73 14.73 -14.39
C VAL A 29 -7.44 15.14 -13.10
N ALA A 30 -7.25 14.43 -12.01
CA ALA A 30 -7.86 14.80 -10.73
C ALA A 30 -7.37 16.16 -10.21
N VAL A 31 -6.06 16.41 -10.28
CA VAL A 31 -5.46 17.69 -9.86
C VAL A 31 -5.95 18.84 -10.74
N LEU A 32 -6.04 18.66 -12.07
CA LEU A 32 -6.61 19.65 -12.99
C LEU A 32 -8.08 19.95 -12.68
N GLY A 33 -8.83 18.94 -12.23
CA GLY A 33 -10.22 19.09 -11.79
C GLY A 33 -10.37 19.57 -10.33
N HIS A 34 -9.29 20.06 -9.68
CA HIS A 34 -9.27 20.44 -8.27
C HIS A 34 -9.74 19.34 -7.32
N ALA A 35 -9.56 18.07 -7.70
CA ALA A 35 -9.86 16.89 -6.90
C ALA A 35 -8.59 16.29 -6.26
N TYR A 36 -8.78 15.38 -5.31
CA TYR A 36 -7.67 14.70 -4.66
C TYR A 36 -7.03 13.64 -5.55
N GLY A 37 -5.85 13.92 -6.12
CA GLY A 37 -5.11 13.02 -7.01
C GLY A 37 -4.85 11.64 -6.40
N PHE A 38 -4.49 11.59 -5.11
CA PHE A 38 -4.29 10.33 -4.39
C PHE A 38 -5.55 9.44 -4.38
N LEU A 39 -6.72 10.05 -4.14
CA LEU A 39 -8.00 9.33 -4.13
C LEU A 39 -8.38 8.82 -5.52
N ALA A 40 -8.08 9.59 -6.56
CA ALA A 40 -8.32 9.20 -7.94
C ALA A 40 -7.46 7.99 -8.35
N VAL A 41 -6.18 7.98 -7.99
CA VAL A 41 -5.29 6.83 -8.24
C VAL A 41 -5.76 5.59 -7.48
N PHE A 42 -6.19 5.75 -6.23
CA PHE A 42 -6.77 4.66 -5.44
C PHE A 42 -8.04 4.10 -6.10
N ALA A 43 -8.95 4.97 -6.53
CA ALA A 43 -10.17 4.56 -7.22
C ALA A 43 -9.88 3.86 -8.55
N ALA A 44 -8.89 4.33 -9.32
CA ALA A 44 -8.44 3.68 -10.55
C ALA A 44 -7.88 2.27 -10.28
N GLY A 45 -7.11 2.10 -9.20
CA GLY A 45 -6.61 0.80 -8.76
C GLY A 45 -7.74 -0.17 -8.37
N LEU A 46 -8.74 0.30 -7.64
CA LEU A 46 -9.93 -0.50 -7.30
C LEU A 46 -10.75 -0.88 -8.54
N ALA A 47 -10.92 0.03 -9.49
CA ALA A 47 -11.62 -0.26 -10.74
C ALA A 47 -10.90 -1.35 -11.54
N LEU A 48 -9.58 -1.28 -11.62
CA LEU A 48 -8.76 -2.30 -12.28
C LEU A 48 -8.89 -3.68 -11.62
N GLN A 49 -8.97 -3.71 -10.29
CA GLN A 49 -9.19 -4.96 -9.54
C GLN A 49 -10.57 -5.58 -9.83
N ARG A 50 -11.63 -4.77 -9.92
CA ARG A 50 -12.99 -5.26 -10.21
C ARG A 50 -13.14 -5.85 -11.62
N VAL A 51 -12.44 -5.30 -12.61
CA VAL A 51 -12.42 -5.87 -13.97
C VAL A 51 -11.92 -7.31 -13.94
N LYS A 52 -10.90 -7.59 -13.13
CA LYS A 52 -10.35 -8.95 -12.94
C LYS A 52 -11.37 -9.93 -12.33
N GLU A 53 -12.13 -9.51 -11.35
CA GLU A 53 -13.11 -10.38 -10.68
C GLU A 53 -14.24 -10.81 -11.64
N HIS A 54 -14.61 -9.96 -12.60
CA HIS A 54 -15.60 -10.29 -13.62
C HIS A 54 -15.06 -11.26 -14.69
N GLU A 55 -13.79 -11.12 -15.09
CA GLU A 55 -13.15 -12.03 -16.08
C GLU A 55 -12.83 -13.41 -15.47
N VAL A 56 -12.41 -13.47 -14.21
CA VAL A 56 -12.06 -14.73 -13.50
C VAL A 56 -13.30 -15.51 -13.06
N GLY A 57 -14.45 -14.87 -12.93
CA GLY A 57 -15.74 -15.54 -12.62
C GLY A 57 -16.21 -16.52 -13.71
N GLY A 58 -15.63 -16.47 -14.91
CA GLY A 58 -15.92 -17.36 -16.04
C GLY A 58 -14.92 -18.51 -16.26
N GLY A 59 -13.76 -18.51 -15.60
CA GLY A 59 -12.76 -19.55 -15.79
C GLY A 59 -11.84 -19.73 -14.59
N ARG A 60 -11.84 -20.94 -14.05
CA ARG A 60 -11.01 -21.39 -12.94
C ARG A 60 -9.53 -21.36 -13.35
N ALA A 61 -8.84 -20.22 -13.22
CA ALA A 61 -7.40 -20.12 -13.44
C ALA A 61 -6.67 -20.75 -12.24
N ALA A 62 -6.22 -21.98 -12.40
CA ALA A 62 -5.31 -22.65 -11.47
C ALA A 62 -4.01 -21.85 -11.35
N ALA A 63 -3.69 -21.42 -10.13
CA ALA A 63 -2.40 -20.83 -9.79
C ALA A 63 -1.31 -21.87 -9.98
N ALA A 64 -0.54 -21.78 -11.07
CA ALA A 64 0.65 -22.60 -11.27
C ALA A 64 1.81 -22.06 -10.39
N PRO A 65 2.62 -22.95 -9.77
CA PRO A 65 3.70 -22.54 -8.87
C PRO A 65 4.77 -21.75 -9.63
N ALA A 66 5.28 -20.70 -8.97
CA ALA A 66 6.34 -19.83 -9.45
C ALA A 66 7.70 -20.56 -9.41
N GLY A 67 7.99 -21.36 -10.44
CA GLY A 67 9.27 -22.01 -10.66
C GLY A 67 9.66 -21.89 -12.11
N GLN A 68 10.82 -21.29 -12.36
CA GLN A 68 11.59 -21.26 -13.63
C GLN A 68 10.79 -21.40 -14.92
N GLN A 69 10.10 -20.35 -15.33
CA GLN A 69 9.45 -20.29 -16.63
C GLN A 69 10.40 -19.67 -17.66
N SER A 70 10.75 -20.44 -18.68
CA SER A 70 11.51 -20.00 -19.85
C SER A 70 10.90 -18.72 -20.45
N LYS A 71 11.74 -17.81 -21.02
CA LYS A 71 11.28 -16.60 -21.72
C LYS A 71 10.20 -16.91 -22.76
N ARG A 72 10.32 -18.00 -23.50
CA ARG A 72 9.31 -18.46 -24.50
C ARG A 72 7.93 -18.71 -23.90
N SER A 73 7.84 -19.34 -22.73
CA SER A 73 6.55 -19.58 -22.08
C SER A 73 5.91 -18.31 -21.51
N ARG A 74 6.69 -17.26 -21.27
CA ARG A 74 6.18 -15.93 -20.87
C ARG A 74 5.58 -15.18 -22.06
N GLU A 75 6.24 -15.22 -23.22
CA GLU A 75 5.76 -14.60 -24.46
C GLU A 75 4.47 -15.26 -24.96
N GLU A 76 4.40 -16.58 -24.93
CA GLU A 76 3.20 -17.34 -25.31
C GLU A 76 2.00 -16.97 -24.43
N ARG A 77 2.16 -16.89 -23.10
CA ARG A 77 1.08 -16.48 -22.18
C ARG A 77 0.71 -15.01 -22.31
N ALA A 78 1.68 -14.15 -22.62
CA ALA A 78 1.44 -12.72 -22.80
C ALA A 78 0.68 -12.40 -24.08
N THR A 79 0.74 -13.29 -25.09
CA THR A 79 0.07 -13.15 -26.39
C THR A 79 -1.20 -13.98 -26.52
N ASP A 80 -1.48 -14.88 -25.59
CA ASP A 80 -2.70 -15.67 -25.54
C ASP A 80 -3.90 -14.80 -25.11
N PRO A 81 -4.98 -14.70 -25.89
CA PRO A 81 -6.14 -13.85 -25.58
C PRO A 81 -6.79 -14.15 -24.23
N GLU A 82 -6.76 -15.41 -23.78
CA GLU A 82 -7.36 -15.82 -22.50
C GLU A 82 -6.47 -15.49 -21.28
N HIS A 83 -5.16 -15.39 -21.47
CA HIS A 83 -4.19 -15.22 -20.39
C HIS A 83 -3.49 -13.86 -20.37
N ALA A 84 -3.60 -13.06 -21.46
CA ALA A 84 -2.91 -11.79 -21.61
C ALA A 84 -3.29 -10.74 -20.57
N SER A 85 -4.58 -10.68 -20.17
CA SER A 85 -5.04 -9.75 -19.15
C SER A 85 -4.49 -10.10 -17.76
N ALA A 86 -4.49 -11.38 -17.41
CA ALA A 86 -3.96 -11.88 -16.14
C ALA A 86 -2.44 -11.68 -16.04
N TYR A 87 -1.72 -11.93 -17.15
CA TYR A 87 -0.28 -11.69 -17.22
C TYR A 87 0.08 -10.21 -17.06
N MET A 88 -0.60 -9.31 -17.79
CA MET A 88 -0.41 -7.88 -17.68
C MET A 88 -0.65 -7.38 -16.25
N MET A 89 -1.71 -7.84 -15.61
CA MET A 89 -2.01 -7.47 -14.22
C MET A 89 -0.96 -7.97 -13.24
N GLN A 90 -0.41 -9.16 -13.46
CA GLN A 90 0.66 -9.70 -12.62
C GLN A 90 1.96 -8.89 -12.79
N ALA A 91 2.30 -8.48 -14.02
CA ALA A 91 3.46 -7.63 -14.30
C ALA A 91 3.32 -6.25 -13.64
N VAL A 92 2.15 -5.60 -13.81
CA VAL A 92 1.83 -4.31 -13.18
C VAL A 92 1.91 -4.40 -11.65
N ARG A 93 1.36 -5.47 -11.08
CA ARG A 93 1.41 -5.69 -9.63
C ARG A 93 2.85 -5.89 -9.14
N GLY A 94 3.64 -6.72 -9.81
CA GLY A 94 5.04 -6.95 -9.45
C GLY A 94 5.88 -5.68 -9.51
N PHE A 95 5.66 -4.85 -10.52
CA PHE A 95 6.30 -3.56 -10.65
C PHE A 95 5.89 -2.58 -9.54
N ASN A 96 4.58 -2.48 -9.23
CA ASN A 96 4.10 -1.64 -8.15
C ASN A 96 4.67 -2.07 -6.79
N GLU A 97 4.78 -3.37 -6.52
CA GLU A 97 5.41 -3.90 -5.30
C GLU A 97 6.90 -3.52 -5.21
N GLN A 98 7.62 -3.47 -6.33
CA GLN A 98 9.01 -2.99 -6.36
C GLN A 98 9.11 -1.49 -6.12
N LEU A 99 8.26 -0.69 -6.77
CA LEU A 99 8.19 0.76 -6.54
C LEU A 99 7.83 1.09 -5.09
N GLU A 100 6.89 0.36 -4.50
CA GLU A 100 6.52 0.49 -3.09
C GLU A 100 7.73 0.30 -2.19
N ARG A 101 8.50 -0.78 -2.37
CA ARG A 101 9.72 -1.04 -1.59
C ARG A 101 10.78 0.06 -1.73
N ILE A 102 11.00 0.53 -2.96
CA ILE A 102 11.94 1.63 -3.21
C ILE A 102 11.43 2.92 -2.54
N GLY A 103 10.14 3.20 -2.67
CA GLY A 103 9.49 4.34 -2.03
C GLY A 103 9.56 4.28 -0.51
N GLU A 104 9.34 3.12 0.10
CA GLU A 104 9.47 2.92 1.55
C GLU A 104 10.89 3.22 2.04
N VAL A 105 11.91 2.70 1.37
CA VAL A 105 13.31 3.00 1.70
C VAL A 105 13.60 4.49 1.55
N GLY A 106 13.14 5.11 0.47
CA GLY A 106 13.28 6.55 0.25
C GLY A 106 12.65 7.38 1.36
N VAL A 107 11.42 7.03 1.76
CA VAL A 107 10.72 7.70 2.88
C VAL A 107 11.47 7.53 4.19
N VAL A 108 11.97 6.34 4.50
CA VAL A 108 12.75 6.09 5.73
C VAL A 108 14.01 6.95 5.75
N LEU A 109 14.72 7.06 4.61
CA LEU A 109 15.91 7.89 4.51
C LEU A 109 15.59 9.39 4.70
N VAL A 110 14.53 9.89 4.04
CA VAL A 110 14.08 11.29 4.18
C VAL A 110 13.66 11.59 5.62
N VAL A 111 12.83 10.72 6.21
CA VAL A 111 12.39 10.88 7.61
C VAL A 111 13.60 10.84 8.55
N GLY A 112 14.52 9.90 8.36
CA GLY A 112 15.76 9.82 9.15
C GLY A 112 16.59 11.09 9.08
N ALA A 113 16.78 11.65 7.87
CA ALA A 113 17.49 12.91 7.68
C ALA A 113 16.77 14.09 8.36
N MET A 114 15.45 14.15 8.26
CA MET A 114 14.64 15.23 8.88
C MET A 114 14.64 15.18 10.41
N LEU A 115 14.81 13.98 11.01
CA LEU A 115 14.87 13.83 12.47
C LEU A 115 16.01 14.63 13.11
N ALA A 116 17.13 14.84 12.38
CA ALA A 116 18.23 15.64 12.87
C ALA A 116 17.87 17.12 13.11
N PHE A 117 16.79 17.60 12.49
CA PHE A 117 16.37 19.00 12.53
C PHE A 117 15.15 19.25 13.43
N ILE A 118 14.59 18.23 14.05
CA ILE A 118 13.43 18.37 14.94
C ILE A 118 13.80 18.08 16.39
N THR A 119 13.19 18.85 17.29
CA THR A 119 13.26 18.57 18.72
C THR A 119 12.00 17.80 19.13
N VAL A 120 12.17 16.58 19.62
CA VAL A 120 11.04 15.78 20.13
C VAL A 120 10.57 16.38 21.45
N SER A 121 9.40 17.00 21.43
CA SER A 121 8.78 17.57 22.63
C SER A 121 8.07 16.48 23.46
N ALA A 122 7.94 16.71 24.76
CA ALA A 122 7.17 15.80 25.62
C ALA A 122 5.71 15.66 25.16
N SER A 123 5.12 16.72 24.61
CA SER A 123 3.77 16.68 24.04
C SER A 123 3.68 15.75 22.82
N ALA A 124 4.67 15.74 21.94
CA ALA A 124 4.73 14.81 20.81
C ALA A 124 4.85 13.36 21.29
N ALA A 125 5.67 13.10 22.30
CA ALA A 125 5.82 11.76 22.87
C ALA A 125 4.50 11.25 23.49
N TRP A 126 3.81 12.07 24.27
CA TRP A 126 2.50 11.75 24.82
C TRP A 126 1.44 11.53 23.74
N PHE A 127 1.41 12.37 22.71
CA PHE A 127 0.51 12.19 21.56
C PHE A 127 0.71 10.83 20.90
N VAL A 128 1.95 10.47 20.62
CA VAL A 128 2.30 9.19 20.00
C VAL A 128 1.84 8.01 20.86
N LEU A 129 2.10 8.06 22.16
CA LEU A 129 1.69 7.03 23.10
C LEU A 129 0.15 6.85 23.09
N ILE A 130 -0.59 7.94 23.23
CA ILE A 130 -2.06 7.92 23.22
C ILE A 130 -2.58 7.41 21.88
N LEU A 131 -1.98 7.84 20.77
CA LEU A 131 -2.38 7.43 19.43
C LEU A 131 -2.27 5.92 19.24
N PHE A 132 -1.13 5.30 19.63
CA PHE A 132 -0.91 3.88 19.41
C PHE A 132 -1.60 2.98 20.45
N VAL A 133 -1.67 3.41 21.71
CA VAL A 133 -2.19 2.57 22.80
C VAL A 133 -3.71 2.73 22.98
N VAL A 134 -4.26 3.92 22.71
CA VAL A 134 -5.66 4.21 22.96
C VAL A 134 -6.45 4.43 21.67
N VAL A 135 -6.11 5.47 20.92
CA VAL A 135 -6.93 5.91 19.77
C VAL A 135 -7.03 4.82 18.74
N ARG A 136 -5.92 4.17 18.41
CA ARG A 136 -5.90 3.14 17.38
C ARG A 136 -6.66 1.88 17.75
N PRO A 137 -6.43 1.23 18.90
CA PRO A 137 -7.24 0.08 19.30
C PRO A 137 -8.73 0.42 19.38
N VAL A 138 -9.08 1.54 19.99
CA VAL A 138 -10.49 1.96 20.13
C VAL A 138 -11.13 2.15 18.76
N SER A 139 -10.47 2.86 17.83
CA SER A 139 -10.98 3.09 16.47
C SER A 139 -11.21 1.79 15.71
N VAL A 140 -10.28 0.84 15.81
CA VAL A 140 -10.41 -0.47 15.15
C VAL A 140 -11.54 -1.30 15.78
N TRP A 141 -11.65 -1.30 17.11
CA TRP A 141 -12.72 -2.03 17.78
C TRP A 141 -14.10 -1.48 17.43
N LEU A 142 -14.24 -0.16 17.38
CA LEU A 142 -15.48 0.51 16.99
C LEU A 142 -15.79 0.29 15.50
N GLY A 143 -14.81 0.47 14.62
CA GLY A 143 -14.99 0.35 13.16
C GLY A 143 -15.26 -1.09 12.70
N LEU A 144 -14.85 -2.08 13.46
CA LEU A 144 -15.07 -3.49 13.17
C LEU A 144 -16.20 -4.11 14.02
N LEU A 145 -17.05 -3.30 14.63
CA LEU A 145 -18.27 -3.79 15.30
C LEU A 145 -19.18 -4.46 14.27
N GLY A 146 -19.56 -5.72 14.55
CA GLY A 146 -20.42 -6.50 13.64
C GLY A 146 -19.69 -7.20 12.49
N ALA A 147 -18.39 -6.95 12.26
CA ALA A 147 -17.63 -7.66 11.25
C ALA A 147 -17.35 -9.12 11.66
N PRO A 148 -17.51 -10.11 10.75
CA PRO A 148 -17.29 -11.54 11.03
C PRO A 148 -15.79 -11.88 11.04
N ILE A 149 -15.02 -11.24 11.93
CA ILE A 149 -13.57 -11.43 12.08
C ILE A 149 -13.22 -11.97 13.47
N SER A 150 -12.17 -12.78 13.54
CA SER A 150 -11.71 -13.34 14.81
C SER A 150 -11.09 -12.28 15.72
N ARG A 151 -11.10 -12.54 17.03
CA ARG A 151 -10.43 -11.66 18.01
C ARG A 151 -8.94 -11.47 17.70
N ASP A 152 -8.26 -12.55 17.27
CA ASP A 152 -6.83 -12.47 16.92
C ASP A 152 -6.59 -11.58 15.70
N GLN A 153 -7.45 -11.66 14.69
CA GLN A 153 -7.40 -10.75 13.54
C GLN A 153 -7.63 -9.30 13.96
N ARG A 154 -8.62 -9.04 14.81
CA ARG A 154 -8.91 -7.69 15.32
C ARG A 154 -7.72 -7.09 16.07
N ILE A 155 -7.04 -7.88 16.92
CA ILE A 155 -5.84 -7.46 17.64
C ILE A 155 -4.70 -7.14 16.64
N MET A 156 -4.51 -7.99 15.62
CA MET A 156 -3.49 -7.73 14.59
C MET A 156 -3.78 -6.45 13.81
N ILE A 157 -5.02 -6.23 13.38
CA ILE A 157 -5.43 -4.99 12.68
C ILE A 157 -5.25 -3.77 13.58
N SER A 158 -5.56 -3.89 14.89
CA SER A 158 -5.36 -2.82 15.85
C SER A 158 -3.89 -2.44 16.01
N TRP A 159 -3.00 -3.41 15.97
CA TRP A 159 -1.56 -3.20 16.10
C TRP A 159 -0.94 -2.69 14.80
N PHE A 160 -1.15 -3.40 13.67
CA PHE A 160 -0.50 -3.09 12.38
C PHE A 160 -1.14 -1.91 11.67
N GLY A 161 -1.02 -0.74 12.26
CA GLY A 161 -1.45 0.51 11.64
C GLY A 161 -0.30 1.40 11.23
N ILE A 162 0.56 0.90 10.40
CA ILE A 162 1.77 1.58 9.95
C ILE A 162 1.45 2.98 9.43
N ARG A 163 2.14 3.98 9.96
CA ARG A 163 2.12 5.37 9.49
C ARG A 163 3.34 5.59 8.61
N GLY A 164 3.13 6.08 7.40
CA GLY A 164 4.18 6.20 6.42
C GLY A 164 3.98 7.38 5.48
N ILE A 165 4.23 7.17 4.21
CA ILE A 165 4.25 8.17 3.13
C ILE A 165 2.97 9.03 3.08
N GLY A 166 1.80 8.47 3.34
CA GLY A 166 0.54 9.22 3.37
C GLY A 166 0.52 10.32 4.44
N SER A 167 1.07 10.06 5.64
CA SER A 167 1.16 11.08 6.69
C SER A 167 2.08 12.22 6.28
N ILE A 168 3.18 11.94 5.59
CA ILE A 168 4.11 12.94 5.08
C ILE A 168 3.47 13.75 3.94
N TYR A 169 2.75 13.09 3.04
CA TYR A 169 2.02 13.75 1.97
C TYR A 169 1.02 14.78 2.51
N TYR A 170 0.18 14.41 3.48
CA TYR A 170 -0.79 15.35 4.07
C TYR A 170 -0.14 16.44 4.90
N LEU A 171 1.01 16.15 5.54
CA LEU A 171 1.81 17.18 6.20
C LEU A 171 2.29 18.24 5.21
N MET A 172 2.88 17.82 4.09
CA MET A 172 3.36 18.73 3.03
C MET A 172 2.20 19.48 2.39
N TYR A 173 1.06 18.82 2.18
CA TYR A 173 -0.13 19.46 1.68
C TYR A 173 -0.60 20.59 2.61
N ALA A 174 -0.69 20.34 3.93
CA ALA A 174 -1.10 21.35 4.89
C ALA A 174 -0.13 22.55 4.94
N ILE A 175 1.19 22.30 4.91
CA ILE A 175 2.20 23.35 4.90
C ILE A 175 2.06 24.24 3.64
N ASN A 176 1.88 23.65 2.48
CA ASN A 176 1.74 24.36 1.20
C ASN A 176 0.44 25.17 1.09
N HIS A 177 -0.57 24.84 1.91
CA HIS A 177 -1.85 25.58 1.95
C HIS A 177 -1.91 26.65 3.05
N GLY A 178 -0.76 27.16 3.47
CA GLY A 178 -0.68 28.37 4.31
C GLY A 178 -0.80 28.13 5.80
N LEU A 179 -0.33 26.98 6.27
CA LEU A 179 -0.29 26.71 7.72
C LEU A 179 0.64 27.71 8.42
N PRO A 180 0.20 28.38 9.51
CA PRO A 180 1.03 29.30 10.28
C PRO A 180 2.30 28.61 10.81
N ARG A 181 3.46 29.29 10.72
CA ARG A 181 4.77 28.70 11.07
C ARG A 181 4.81 27.99 12.43
N PRO A 182 4.31 28.55 13.54
CA PRO A 182 4.38 27.86 14.84
C PRO A 182 3.61 26.56 14.84
N LEU A 183 2.45 26.52 14.16
CA LEU A 183 1.63 25.32 14.03
C LEU A 183 2.27 24.31 13.07
N ALA A 184 2.89 24.77 11.97
CA ALA A 184 3.62 23.94 11.05
C ALA A 184 4.76 23.19 11.75
N GLU A 185 5.60 23.88 12.51
CA GLU A 185 6.72 23.28 13.26
C GLU A 185 6.22 22.22 14.26
N GLN A 186 5.13 22.49 14.96
CA GLN A 186 4.53 21.54 15.90
C GLN A 186 3.99 20.28 15.19
N ILE A 187 3.27 20.46 14.08
CA ILE A 187 2.71 19.34 13.31
C ILE A 187 3.83 18.53 12.65
N ILE A 188 4.89 19.19 12.15
CA ILE A 188 6.08 18.51 11.61
C ILE A 188 6.69 17.61 12.70
N ALA A 189 6.96 18.14 13.88
CA ALA A 189 7.55 17.39 14.99
C ALA A 189 6.68 16.19 15.39
N ILE A 190 5.37 16.37 15.55
CA ILE A 190 4.43 15.30 15.90
C ILE A 190 4.37 14.24 14.78
N THR A 191 4.26 14.65 13.52
CA THR A 191 4.13 13.73 12.39
C THR A 191 5.40 12.91 12.22
N LEU A 192 6.58 13.55 12.19
CA LEU A 192 7.85 12.85 12.01
C LEU A 192 8.14 11.90 13.19
N THR A 193 7.86 12.32 14.42
CA THR A 193 7.98 11.45 15.59
C THR A 193 7.04 10.25 15.49
N THR A 194 5.79 10.47 15.09
CA THR A 194 4.78 9.40 14.93
C THR A 194 5.20 8.40 13.86
N VAL A 195 5.65 8.88 12.70
CA VAL A 195 6.11 8.03 11.59
C VAL A 195 7.33 7.21 12.01
N THR A 196 8.32 7.86 12.65
CA THR A 196 9.53 7.17 13.12
C THR A 196 9.24 6.08 14.14
N VAL A 197 8.45 6.40 15.17
CA VAL A 197 8.06 5.42 16.19
C VAL A 197 7.26 4.28 15.52
N SER A 198 6.37 4.59 14.58
CA SER A 198 5.62 3.59 13.83
C SER A 198 6.54 2.64 13.06
N ILE A 199 7.51 3.16 12.31
CA ILE A 199 8.46 2.36 11.53
C ILE A 199 9.26 1.43 12.45
N VAL A 200 9.85 1.96 13.51
CA VAL A 200 10.68 1.18 14.43
C VAL A 200 9.86 0.13 15.16
N MET A 201 8.74 0.52 15.75
CA MET A 201 7.90 -0.37 16.56
C MET A 201 7.30 -1.50 15.72
N HIS A 202 6.78 -1.20 14.52
CA HIS A 202 6.22 -2.21 13.64
C HIS A 202 7.30 -3.05 12.97
N GLY A 203 8.42 -2.45 12.56
CA GLY A 203 9.55 -3.17 11.99
C GLY A 203 10.09 -4.26 12.92
N ILE A 204 10.24 -3.97 14.21
CA ILE A 204 10.69 -4.93 15.21
C ILE A 204 9.59 -5.97 15.51
N SER A 205 8.33 -5.57 15.59
CA SER A 205 7.24 -6.42 16.09
C SER A 205 6.57 -7.29 15.02
N VAL A 206 6.74 -7.01 13.71
CA VAL A 206 6.04 -7.73 12.64
C VAL A 206 6.34 -9.23 12.65
N THR A 207 7.60 -9.60 12.65
CA THR A 207 8.02 -11.01 12.58
C THR A 207 7.55 -11.83 13.79
N PRO A 208 7.80 -11.41 15.05
CA PRO A 208 7.35 -12.19 16.21
C PRO A 208 5.84 -12.29 16.34
N LEU A 209 5.10 -11.21 16.03
CA LEU A 209 3.64 -11.22 16.12
C LEU A 209 3.00 -12.07 15.02
N MET A 210 3.50 -12.01 13.79
CA MET A 210 3.00 -12.84 12.69
C MET A 210 3.27 -14.33 12.94
N ASN A 211 4.44 -14.68 13.48
CA ASN A 211 4.75 -16.05 13.86
C ASN A 211 3.82 -16.56 14.98
N LEU A 212 3.53 -15.70 15.97
CA LEU A 212 2.60 -16.03 17.04
C LEU A 212 1.18 -16.26 16.49
N TYR A 213 0.73 -15.39 15.60
CA TYR A 213 -0.57 -15.52 14.94
C TYR A 213 -0.67 -16.81 14.11
N ALA A 214 0.34 -17.12 13.30
CA ALA A 214 0.39 -18.34 12.50
C ALA A 214 0.31 -19.59 13.37
N ARG A 215 1.07 -19.65 14.47
CA ARG A 215 1.02 -20.76 15.45
C ARG A 215 -0.36 -20.92 16.09
N ARG A 216 -1.02 -19.83 16.48
CA ARG A 216 -2.38 -19.86 17.05
C ARG A 216 -3.39 -20.33 16.04
N LYS A 217 -3.30 -19.88 14.78
CA LYS A 217 -4.18 -20.30 13.68
C LYS A 217 -4.04 -21.79 13.39
N ALA A 218 -2.81 -22.31 13.31
CA ALA A 218 -2.55 -23.74 13.09
C ALA A 218 -3.11 -24.62 14.20
N ARG A 219 -2.96 -24.22 15.49
CA ARG A 219 -3.53 -24.94 16.63
C ARG A 219 -5.06 -24.98 16.63
N ARG A 220 -5.73 -23.99 16.02
CA ARG A 220 -7.22 -23.97 15.92
C ARG A 220 -7.73 -24.79 14.73
N ALA A 221 -6.95 -24.91 13.66
CA ALA A 221 -7.30 -25.71 12.49
C ALA A 221 -7.11 -27.22 12.71
N GLY A 222 -6.29 -27.62 13.67
CA GLY A 222 -6.06 -29.02 14.05
C GLY A 222 -6.95 -29.53 15.20
N ARG A 223 -7.95 -28.74 15.63
CA ARG A 223 -9.02 -29.13 16.57
C ARG A 223 -10.36 -29.19 15.85
#